data_ab6f656097ad33d9771329e3061c275d
#
_entry.id   ab6f656097ad33d9771329e3061c275d
#
_cell.length_a   1.000
_cell.length_b   1.000
_cell.length_c   1.000
_cell.angle_alpha   90.00
_cell.angle_beta   90.00
_cell.angle_gamma   90.00
#
_symmetry.space_group_name_H-M   'P 1'
#
loop_
_entity.id
_entity.type
_entity.pdbx_description
1 polymer ?
#
loop_
_entity_poly.entity_id
_entity_poly.type
_entity_poly.pdbx_seq_one_letter_code
_entity_poly.pdbx_strand_id
1 'polypeptide(L)'
;MRRIAKIFFLIAFVFSIVPMLSTYGQDSIRTEMVKYTPDFRFKDGIYLNFEQVKNNSPIPKAKLLTSVDYNDREFFKRLLEMDKIYFYDDMGVRQEVAKSNIWGYVRNGVIYVQVQENFNRITFIGNICHFVADITTYDNRYYNSPYGYYDPYYSPYYGYGNYYSPYYSPYYSPYGQSSMPRTELKQYVIDFESGKVLEFDVDNTELLLMKDSQLYEEYVQLSGKKKKDLMFVYIRKFNERNPLYIPVEK
;
A
#
# COMPACT_ATOMS: atom_id res chain seq x y z
N MET A 1 55.95 -47.52 -18.69
CA MET A 1 56.26 -46.32 -17.85
C MET A 1 56.19 -44.99 -18.62
N ARG A 2 56.73 -44.83 -19.84
CA ARG A 2 56.69 -43.52 -20.56
C ARG A 2 55.29 -43.02 -21.00
N ARG A 3 54.29 -43.89 -21.16
CA ARG A 3 52.91 -43.48 -21.56
C ARG A 3 52.11 -42.97 -20.37
N ILE A 4 52.31 -43.47 -19.15
CA ILE A 4 51.61 -43.04 -17.95
C ILE A 4 52.11 -41.67 -17.52
N ALA A 5 53.40 -41.38 -17.65
CA ALA A 5 53.97 -40.07 -17.34
C ALA A 5 53.42 -38.96 -18.24
N LYS A 6 53.12 -39.24 -19.52
CA LYS A 6 52.53 -38.27 -20.45
C LYS A 6 51.06 -37.94 -20.12
N ILE A 7 50.30 -38.91 -19.62
CA ILE A 7 48.92 -38.71 -19.20
C ILE A 7 48.88 -37.83 -17.92
N PHE A 8 49.74 -38.08 -16.97
CA PHE A 8 49.85 -37.24 -15.75
C PHE A 8 50.24 -35.79 -16.06
N PHE A 9 51.14 -35.58 -17.02
CA PHE A 9 51.52 -34.22 -17.45
C PHE A 9 50.41 -33.48 -18.16
N LEU A 10 49.58 -34.19 -18.94
CA LEU A 10 48.45 -33.61 -19.65
C LEU A 10 47.31 -33.25 -18.67
N ILE A 11 47.04 -34.06 -17.66
CA ILE A 11 46.05 -33.79 -16.62
C ILE A 11 46.51 -32.62 -15.73
N ALA A 12 47.80 -32.54 -15.36
CA ALA A 12 48.33 -31.42 -14.58
C ALA A 12 48.27 -30.09 -15.36
N PHE A 13 48.41 -30.12 -16.69
CA PHE A 13 48.32 -28.92 -17.53
C PHE A 13 46.88 -28.42 -17.69
N VAL A 14 45.88 -29.32 -17.70
CA VAL A 14 44.44 -28.93 -17.74
C VAL A 14 44.02 -28.33 -16.40
N PHE A 15 44.55 -28.80 -15.27
CA PHE A 15 44.24 -28.25 -13.94
C PHE A 15 44.90 -26.88 -13.68
N SER A 16 45.96 -26.51 -14.40
CA SER A 16 46.61 -25.20 -14.25
C SER A 16 45.95 -24.07 -15.06
N ILE A 17 45.01 -24.37 -15.96
CA ILE A 17 44.33 -23.38 -16.78
C ILE A 17 42.98 -22.94 -16.17
N VAL A 18 42.46 -23.67 -15.15
CA VAL A 18 41.14 -23.41 -14.54
C VAL A 18 41.10 -22.19 -13.58
N PRO A 19 42.17 -21.63 -13.00
CA PRO A 19 42.04 -20.52 -12.08
C PRO A 19 42.08 -19.12 -12.72
N MET A 20 42.00 -19.00 -14.04
CA MET A 20 41.88 -17.68 -14.69
C MET A 20 40.50 -17.35 -15.25
N LEU A 21 39.43 -17.93 -14.72
CA LEU A 21 38.13 -17.31 -14.78
C LEU A 21 38.16 -16.15 -13.80
N SER A 22 38.53 -14.99 -14.32
CA SER A 22 38.39 -13.70 -13.64
C SER A 22 36.98 -13.66 -13.05
N THR A 23 36.88 -13.69 -11.73
CA THR A 23 35.71 -13.15 -11.06
C THR A 23 35.59 -11.73 -11.53
N TYR A 24 34.74 -11.49 -12.53
CA TYR A 24 34.20 -10.18 -12.75
C TYR A 24 33.56 -9.81 -11.42
N GLY A 25 34.25 -8.94 -10.68
CA GLY A 25 33.67 -8.35 -9.49
C GLY A 25 32.34 -7.74 -9.91
N GLN A 26 31.25 -8.40 -9.54
CA GLN A 26 30.02 -7.68 -9.43
C GLN A 26 30.34 -6.55 -8.47
N ASP A 27 30.42 -5.34 -8.97
CA ASP A 27 30.33 -4.14 -8.16
C ASP A 27 28.99 -4.25 -7.43
N SER A 28 29.01 -4.96 -6.31
CA SER A 28 27.89 -5.02 -5.40
C SER A 28 27.76 -3.59 -4.88
N ILE A 29 26.79 -2.86 -5.42
CA ILE A 29 26.35 -1.58 -4.88
C ILE A 29 26.23 -1.80 -3.38
N ARG A 30 27.14 -1.18 -2.62
CA ARG A 30 27.16 -1.32 -1.15
C ARG A 30 25.91 -0.61 -0.63
N THR A 31 24.90 -1.39 -0.32
CA THR A 31 23.68 -0.92 0.30
C THR A 31 23.93 -0.76 1.79
N GLU A 32 23.83 0.45 2.30
CA GLU A 32 23.89 0.74 3.73
C GLU A 32 22.48 0.88 4.28
N MET A 33 22.22 0.25 5.44
CA MET A 33 20.95 0.39 6.16
C MET A 33 21.03 1.62 7.07
N VAL A 34 20.24 2.64 6.76
CA VAL A 34 20.19 3.89 7.51
C VAL A 34 18.92 3.91 8.36
N LYS A 35 19.07 4.26 9.64
CA LYS A 35 17.92 4.46 10.54
C LYS A 35 17.05 5.60 10.00
N TYR A 36 15.75 5.35 9.85
CA TYR A 36 14.79 6.39 9.48
C TYR A 36 14.74 7.49 10.56
N THR A 37 14.85 8.72 10.12
CA THR A 37 14.67 9.93 10.92
C THR A 37 13.75 10.90 10.16
N PRO A 38 13.17 11.91 10.79
CA PRO A 38 12.34 12.92 10.11
C PRO A 38 13.05 13.65 8.96
N ASP A 39 14.39 13.66 8.97
CA ASP A 39 15.20 14.27 7.90
C ASP A 39 15.45 13.35 6.72
N PHE A 40 15.15 12.05 6.88
CA PHE A 40 15.28 11.09 5.79
C PHE A 40 14.35 11.46 4.64
N ARG A 41 14.84 11.34 3.42
CA ARG A 41 14.06 11.59 2.19
C ARG A 41 14.05 10.32 1.35
N PHE A 42 12.85 9.78 1.14
CA PHE A 42 12.67 8.72 0.15
C PHE A 42 12.95 9.23 -1.24
N LYS A 43 13.45 8.37 -2.13
CA LYS A 43 13.71 8.73 -3.54
C LYS A 43 12.39 9.06 -4.24
N ASP A 44 12.35 10.19 -4.94
CA ASP A 44 11.18 10.63 -5.70
C ASP A 44 10.92 9.71 -6.90
N GLY A 45 9.66 9.31 -7.11
CA GLY A 45 9.26 8.44 -8.20
C GLY A 45 7.98 7.67 -7.90
N ILE A 46 7.65 6.73 -8.81
CA ILE A 46 6.50 5.83 -8.69
C ILE A 46 6.96 4.50 -8.13
N TYR A 47 6.22 3.97 -7.17
CA TYR A 47 6.42 2.68 -6.54
C TYR A 47 5.28 1.74 -6.96
N LEU A 48 5.59 0.67 -7.68
CA LEU A 48 4.60 -0.29 -8.16
C LEU A 48 4.13 -1.23 -7.05
N ASN A 49 5.01 -1.51 -6.10
CA ASN A 49 4.72 -2.41 -4.98
C ASN A 49 5.46 -1.97 -3.72
N PHE A 50 5.09 -2.59 -2.60
CA PHE A 50 5.66 -2.24 -1.30
C PHE A 50 7.14 -2.63 -1.16
N GLU A 51 7.60 -3.68 -1.84
CA GLU A 51 9.02 -4.05 -1.83
C GLU A 51 9.91 -2.95 -2.42
N GLN A 52 9.43 -2.25 -3.44
CA GLN A 52 10.13 -1.07 -3.96
C GLN A 52 10.24 0.04 -2.89
N VAL A 53 9.21 0.22 -2.06
CA VAL A 53 9.23 1.19 -0.94
C VAL A 53 10.26 0.79 0.10
N LYS A 54 10.26 -0.48 0.51
CA LYS A 54 11.24 -1.02 1.48
C LYS A 54 12.66 -0.85 0.98
N ASN A 55 12.88 -1.07 -0.31
CA ASN A 55 14.19 -0.96 -0.94
C ASN A 55 14.53 0.47 -1.38
N ASN A 56 13.61 1.43 -1.18
CA ASN A 56 13.76 2.81 -1.62
C ASN A 56 14.18 2.93 -3.10
N SER A 57 13.59 2.07 -3.96
CA SER A 57 13.93 1.95 -5.38
C SER A 57 12.70 2.16 -6.29
N PRO A 58 12.26 3.42 -6.47
CA PRO A 58 11.13 3.76 -7.33
C PRO A 58 11.52 3.74 -8.81
N ILE A 59 10.51 3.78 -9.68
CA ILE A 59 10.68 4.24 -11.04
C ILE A 59 10.91 5.75 -10.99
N PRO A 60 12.13 6.23 -11.30
CA PRO A 60 12.45 7.65 -11.19
C PRO A 60 11.73 8.43 -12.29
N LYS A 61 11.50 9.73 -12.04
CA LYS A 61 10.83 10.65 -12.95
C LYS A 61 11.42 10.62 -14.38
N ALA A 62 12.73 10.47 -14.49
CA ALA A 62 13.44 10.42 -15.78
C ALA A 62 13.09 9.21 -16.67
N LYS A 63 12.59 8.10 -16.08
CA LYS A 63 12.17 6.91 -16.82
C LYS A 63 10.70 6.93 -17.23
N LEU A 64 9.91 7.90 -16.76
CA LEU A 64 8.49 8.00 -17.05
C LEU A 64 8.26 8.62 -18.43
N LEU A 65 7.34 8.06 -19.19
CA LEU A 65 6.97 8.53 -20.53
C LEU A 65 5.64 9.27 -20.44
N THR A 66 5.68 10.59 -20.56
CA THR A 66 4.49 11.44 -20.43
C THR A 66 4.65 12.73 -21.22
N SER A 67 3.53 13.37 -21.53
CA SER A 67 3.48 14.74 -22.07
C SER A 67 3.46 15.81 -20.96
N VAL A 68 3.39 15.41 -19.70
CA VAL A 68 3.44 16.35 -18.56
C VAL A 68 4.83 16.95 -18.46
N ASP A 69 4.92 18.27 -18.30
CA ASP A 69 6.20 18.94 -18.11
C ASP A 69 6.93 18.40 -16.86
N TYR A 70 8.17 17.95 -17.05
CA TYR A 70 8.98 17.41 -15.96
C TYR A 70 9.31 18.43 -14.87
N ASN A 71 9.22 19.74 -15.17
CA ASN A 71 9.42 20.80 -14.20
C ASN A 71 8.14 21.21 -13.47
N ASP A 72 6.99 20.61 -13.85
CA ASP A 72 5.73 20.91 -13.18
C ASP A 72 5.80 20.51 -11.71
N ARG A 73 5.40 21.44 -10.83
CA ARG A 73 5.32 21.21 -9.40
C ARG A 73 4.34 20.07 -9.04
N GLU A 74 3.26 19.93 -9.82
CA GLU A 74 2.22 18.91 -9.64
C GLU A 74 2.40 17.72 -10.61
N PHE A 75 3.63 17.48 -11.09
CA PHE A 75 3.96 16.45 -12.08
C PHE A 75 3.30 15.10 -11.77
N PHE A 76 3.54 14.54 -10.59
CA PHE A 76 2.99 13.23 -10.23
C PHE A 76 1.46 13.23 -10.15
N LYS A 77 0.87 14.32 -9.66
CA LYS A 77 -0.58 14.44 -9.60
C LYS A 77 -1.19 14.38 -11.00
N ARG A 78 -0.67 15.17 -11.94
CA ARG A 78 -1.14 15.19 -13.33
C ARG A 78 -0.87 13.89 -14.08
N LEU A 79 0.30 13.27 -13.82
CA LEU A 79 0.64 11.98 -14.40
C LEU A 79 -0.36 10.89 -13.96
N LEU A 80 -0.73 10.90 -12.68
CA LEU A 80 -1.64 9.92 -12.07
C LEU A 80 -3.14 10.23 -12.30
N GLU A 81 -3.47 11.27 -13.05
CA GLU A 81 -4.82 11.46 -13.62
C GLU A 81 -5.04 10.53 -14.83
N MET A 82 -3.97 10.00 -15.43
CA MET A 82 -4.05 9.04 -16.52
C MET A 82 -4.33 7.63 -15.98
N ASP A 83 -5.17 6.85 -16.70
CA ASP A 83 -5.47 5.46 -16.32
C ASP A 83 -4.27 4.53 -16.48
N LYS A 84 -3.34 4.87 -17.36
CA LYS A 84 -2.15 4.08 -17.69
C LYS A 84 -0.90 4.95 -17.67
N ILE A 85 0.13 4.41 -17.05
CA ILE A 85 1.45 5.03 -16.95
C ILE A 85 2.43 4.22 -17.77
N TYR A 86 3.26 4.90 -18.56
CA TYR A 86 4.30 4.30 -19.39
C TYR A 86 5.67 4.69 -18.84
N PHE A 87 6.60 3.74 -18.86
CA PHE A 87 7.96 3.97 -18.38
C PHE A 87 8.96 3.04 -19.10
N TYR A 88 10.23 3.35 -19.00
CA TYR A 88 11.31 2.43 -19.39
C TYR A 88 11.81 1.65 -18.19
N ASP A 89 11.91 0.33 -18.33
CA ASP A 89 12.57 -0.52 -17.34
C ASP A 89 14.12 -0.36 -17.38
N ASP A 90 14.83 -1.15 -16.55
CA ASP A 90 16.30 -1.09 -16.47
C ASP A 90 17.00 -1.57 -17.75
N MET A 91 16.29 -2.35 -18.60
CA MET A 91 16.79 -2.77 -19.92
C MET A 91 16.44 -1.78 -21.04
N GLY A 92 15.76 -0.67 -20.73
CA GLY A 92 15.30 0.31 -21.71
C GLY A 92 14.06 -0.15 -22.49
N VAL A 93 13.36 -1.20 -22.05
CA VAL A 93 12.14 -1.66 -22.69
C VAL A 93 10.96 -0.85 -22.14
N ARG A 94 10.09 -0.42 -23.06
CA ARG A 94 8.87 0.31 -22.68
C ARG A 94 7.89 -0.63 -21.98
N GLN A 95 7.50 -0.25 -20.79
CA GLN A 95 6.51 -0.93 -19.95
C GLN A 95 5.26 -0.07 -19.79
N GLU A 96 4.15 -0.73 -19.46
CA GLU A 96 2.87 -0.10 -19.17
C GLU A 96 2.35 -0.64 -17.83
N VAL A 97 1.81 0.25 -16.99
CA VAL A 97 1.14 -0.11 -15.75
C VAL A 97 -0.17 0.66 -15.63
N ALA A 98 -1.25 -0.04 -15.23
CA ALA A 98 -2.50 0.62 -14.88
C ALA A 98 -2.33 1.41 -13.57
N LYS A 99 -2.97 2.57 -13.47
CA LYS A 99 -2.98 3.40 -12.25
C LYS A 99 -3.37 2.57 -11.01
N SER A 100 -4.36 1.69 -11.13
CA SER A 100 -4.82 0.82 -10.04
C SER A 100 -3.75 -0.14 -9.49
N ASN A 101 -2.70 -0.41 -10.27
CA ASN A 101 -1.61 -1.32 -9.91
C ASN A 101 -0.37 -0.57 -9.36
N ILE A 102 -0.50 0.73 -9.09
CA ILE A 102 0.54 1.53 -8.46
C ILE A 102 0.31 1.51 -6.96
N TRP A 103 1.31 1.11 -6.19
CA TRP A 103 1.23 1.17 -4.73
C TRP A 103 1.19 2.61 -4.22
N GLY A 104 2.01 3.47 -4.82
CA GLY A 104 2.10 4.87 -4.41
C GLY A 104 3.19 5.64 -5.17
N TYR A 105 3.45 6.85 -4.72
CA TYR A 105 4.54 7.67 -5.24
C TYR A 105 5.18 8.49 -4.13
N VAL A 106 6.39 8.96 -4.39
CA VAL A 106 7.10 9.90 -3.52
C VAL A 106 7.34 11.20 -4.27
N ARG A 107 7.07 12.31 -3.58
CA ARG A 107 7.35 13.66 -4.05
C ARG A 107 7.99 14.47 -2.92
N ASN A 108 9.17 15.04 -3.21
CA ASN A 108 9.98 15.78 -2.24
C ASN A 108 10.25 14.97 -0.95
N GLY A 109 10.51 13.67 -1.11
CA GLY A 109 10.77 12.75 0.00
C GLY A 109 9.54 12.35 0.83
N VAL A 110 8.33 12.78 0.43
CA VAL A 110 7.07 12.46 1.11
C VAL A 110 6.35 11.35 0.37
N ILE A 111 5.97 10.30 1.10
CA ILE A 111 5.27 9.12 0.55
C ILE A 111 3.77 9.38 0.48
N TYR A 112 3.18 9.02 -0.66
CA TYR A 112 1.74 8.96 -0.90
C TYR A 112 1.36 7.55 -1.28
N VAL A 113 0.48 6.91 -0.51
CA VAL A 113 -0.02 5.53 -0.73
C VAL A 113 -1.38 5.57 -1.41
N GLN A 114 -1.61 4.65 -2.33
CA GLN A 114 -2.91 4.51 -2.98
C GLN A 114 -3.87 3.72 -2.09
N VAL A 115 -5.06 4.31 -1.87
CA VAL A 115 -6.21 3.63 -1.29
C VAL A 115 -7.42 3.95 -2.16
N GLN A 116 -8.08 2.92 -2.67
CA GLN A 116 -9.07 3.04 -3.74
C GLN A 116 -8.44 3.73 -4.97
N GLU A 117 -8.99 4.86 -5.41
CA GLU A 117 -8.47 5.64 -6.55
C GLU A 117 -7.62 6.85 -6.14
N ASN A 118 -7.49 7.11 -4.83
CA ASN A 118 -6.85 8.29 -4.28
C ASN A 118 -5.48 7.98 -3.69
N PHE A 119 -4.57 8.94 -3.79
CA PHE A 119 -3.25 8.89 -3.18
C PHE A 119 -3.23 9.73 -1.91
N ASN A 120 -2.93 9.10 -0.79
CA ASN A 120 -3.03 9.67 0.55
C ASN A 120 -1.65 9.79 1.17
N ARG A 121 -1.34 10.97 1.72
CA ARG A 121 -0.05 11.22 2.36
C ARG A 121 0.11 10.37 3.61
N ILE A 122 1.24 9.66 3.73
CA ILE A 122 1.63 9.03 4.99
C ILE A 122 2.14 10.13 5.93
N THR A 123 1.45 10.32 7.05
CA THR A 123 1.71 11.40 7.99
C THR A 123 2.68 11.02 9.10
N PHE A 124 2.77 9.74 9.40
CA PHE A 124 3.66 9.20 10.43
C PHE A 124 4.35 7.95 9.88
N ILE A 125 5.68 7.94 9.87
CA ILE A 125 6.50 6.86 9.31
C ILE A 125 7.32 6.21 10.42
N GLY A 126 7.33 4.89 10.43
CA GLY A 126 8.06 4.00 11.31
C GLY A 126 7.82 2.55 10.91
N ASN A 127 8.16 1.59 11.74
CA ASN A 127 7.78 0.19 11.51
C ASN A 127 6.26 -0.01 11.49
N ILE A 128 5.52 0.87 12.16
CA ILE A 128 4.09 1.05 11.97
C ILE A 128 3.90 2.48 11.46
N CYS A 129 3.45 2.62 10.20
CA CYS A 129 3.10 3.90 9.62
C CYS A 129 1.62 4.23 9.88
N HIS A 130 1.25 5.52 9.82
CA HIS A 130 -0.14 5.96 9.94
C HIS A 130 -0.47 7.00 8.87
N PHE A 131 -1.68 6.91 8.35
CA PHE A 131 -2.24 7.90 7.42
C PHE A 131 -3.76 7.97 7.50
N VAL A 132 -4.33 8.99 6.87
CA VAL A 132 -5.77 9.21 6.75
C VAL A 132 -6.13 9.18 5.28
N ALA A 133 -7.24 8.52 4.93
CA ALA A 133 -7.75 8.45 3.58
C ALA A 133 -9.24 8.79 3.52
N ASP A 134 -9.63 9.44 2.41
CA ASP A 134 -11.02 9.61 2.04
C ASP A 134 -11.53 8.34 1.35
N ILE A 135 -12.50 7.68 1.97
CA ILE A 135 -13.11 6.44 1.46
C ILE A 135 -14.50 6.75 0.94
N THR A 136 -14.72 6.52 -0.35
CA THR A 136 -16.05 6.62 -0.93
C THR A 136 -16.73 5.26 -0.88
N THR A 137 -17.84 5.20 -0.15
CA THR A 137 -18.71 4.02 -0.05
C THR A 137 -20.01 4.30 -0.78
N TYR A 138 -20.52 3.29 -1.48
CA TYR A 138 -21.84 3.31 -2.10
C TYR A 138 -22.80 2.54 -1.21
N ASP A 139 -23.82 3.20 -0.68
CA ASP A 139 -24.80 2.56 0.19
C ASP A 139 -25.78 1.72 -0.64
N ASN A 140 -25.50 0.41 -0.76
CA ASN A 140 -26.34 -0.54 -1.49
C ASN A 140 -27.49 -1.10 -0.63
N ARG A 141 -27.86 -0.47 0.48
CA ARG A 141 -28.87 -1.00 1.40
C ARG A 141 -30.24 -1.25 0.75
N TYR A 142 -30.49 -0.69 -0.43
CA TYR A 142 -31.75 -0.86 -1.15
C TYR A 142 -31.77 -2.02 -2.15
N TYR A 143 -30.64 -2.68 -2.44
CA TYR A 143 -30.61 -3.73 -3.45
C TYR A 143 -30.92 -5.15 -2.94
N ASN A 144 -30.95 -5.38 -1.65
CA ASN A 144 -31.12 -6.72 -1.06
C ASN A 144 -32.38 -6.89 -0.21
N SER A 145 -33.40 -6.07 -0.35
CA SER A 145 -34.71 -6.35 0.24
C SER A 145 -35.67 -6.82 -0.85
N PRO A 146 -35.87 -8.15 -1.02
CA PRO A 146 -36.94 -8.68 -1.88
C PRO A 146 -38.34 -8.40 -1.33
N TYR A 147 -38.41 -7.86 -0.12
CA TYR A 147 -39.64 -7.45 0.54
C TYR A 147 -39.48 -6.00 0.96
N GLY A 148 -40.30 -5.13 0.33
CA GLY A 148 -40.37 -3.73 0.68
C GLY A 148 -40.55 -3.54 2.19
N TYR A 149 -39.89 -2.51 2.68
CA TYR A 149 -40.03 -1.85 3.97
C TYR A 149 -40.78 -2.64 5.04
N TYR A 150 -40.05 -3.43 5.84
CA TYR A 150 -40.56 -3.94 7.10
C TYR A 150 -40.48 -2.79 8.10
N ASP A 151 -41.58 -2.05 8.25
CA ASP A 151 -41.76 -1.09 9.34
C ASP A 151 -41.99 -1.90 10.62
N PRO A 152 -41.07 -1.92 11.59
CA PRO A 152 -41.24 -2.67 12.82
C PRO A 152 -42.37 -2.13 13.72
N TYR A 153 -42.98 -1.01 13.38
CA TYR A 153 -44.12 -0.42 14.07
C TYR A 153 -45.46 -0.71 13.40
N TYR A 154 -45.52 -1.41 12.27
CA TYR A 154 -46.77 -1.82 11.68
C TYR A 154 -47.25 -3.10 12.31
N SER A 155 -48.06 -2.98 13.38
CA SER A 155 -48.77 -4.07 14.00
C SER A 155 -49.80 -4.63 13.03
N PRO A 156 -49.86 -5.98 12.78
CA PRO A 156 -50.84 -6.56 11.87
C PRO A 156 -52.19 -6.79 12.52
N TYR A 157 -52.55 -6.02 13.54
CA TYR A 157 -53.83 -6.07 14.18
C TYR A 157 -54.60 -4.74 13.94
N TYR A 158 -55.32 -4.67 12.85
CA TYR A 158 -56.66 -4.11 12.69
C TYR A 158 -57.06 -4.26 11.23
N GLY A 159 -57.77 -5.32 10.96
CA GLY A 159 -58.41 -5.55 9.67
C GLY A 159 -59.73 -4.80 9.54
N TYR A 160 -60.30 -4.91 8.36
CA TYR A 160 -61.58 -4.44 7.85
C TYR A 160 -61.65 -2.99 7.40
N GLY A 161 -61.66 -2.86 6.10
CA GLY A 161 -62.08 -1.65 5.42
C GLY A 161 -61.71 -1.70 3.93
N ASN A 162 -62.54 -2.41 3.13
CA ASN A 162 -62.56 -2.26 1.69
C ASN A 162 -62.87 -0.80 1.31
N TYR A 163 -61.89 -0.09 0.76
CA TYR A 163 -62.14 1.07 -0.08
C TYR A 163 -61.30 0.94 -1.34
N TYR A 164 -61.99 0.66 -2.44
CA TYR A 164 -61.52 0.81 -3.79
C TYR A 164 -61.14 2.29 -4.01
N SER A 165 -59.86 2.58 -4.19
CA SER A 165 -59.38 3.86 -4.72
C SER A 165 -58.97 3.64 -6.16
N PRO A 166 -59.69 4.27 -7.15
CA PRO A 166 -59.39 4.11 -8.58
C PRO A 166 -58.38 5.15 -9.09
N TYR A 167 -57.43 5.56 -8.29
CA TYR A 167 -56.32 6.37 -8.78
C TYR A 167 -55.06 5.54 -9.01
N TYR A 168 -55.06 4.85 -10.12
CA TYR A 168 -53.85 4.33 -10.75
C TYR A 168 -53.07 5.54 -11.28
N SER A 169 -52.03 5.98 -10.58
CA SER A 169 -51.07 6.92 -11.11
C SER A 169 -50.04 6.15 -11.95
N PRO A 170 -49.99 6.33 -13.30
CA PRO A 170 -49.04 5.63 -14.16
C PRO A 170 -47.67 6.35 -14.22
N TYR A 171 -47.27 7.03 -13.16
CA TYR A 171 -45.89 7.54 -13.07
C TYR A 171 -45.00 6.51 -12.41
N TYR A 172 -44.77 5.42 -13.12
CA TYR A 172 -43.58 4.61 -12.90
C TYR A 172 -42.41 5.44 -13.43
N SER A 173 -41.70 6.12 -12.56
CA SER A 173 -40.43 6.78 -12.89
C SER A 173 -39.38 5.70 -13.05
N PRO A 174 -38.85 5.43 -14.27
CA PRO A 174 -37.78 4.45 -14.45
C PRO A 174 -36.41 5.05 -14.14
N TYR A 175 -36.37 6.13 -13.37
CA TYR A 175 -35.09 6.66 -12.89
C TYR A 175 -34.64 5.84 -11.70
N GLY A 176 -33.69 4.94 -11.96
CA GLY A 176 -33.00 4.17 -10.97
C GLY A 176 -32.53 5.08 -9.83
N GLN A 177 -32.85 4.67 -8.62
CA GLN A 177 -32.34 5.28 -7.40
C GLN A 177 -30.81 5.15 -7.45
N SER A 178 -30.15 6.24 -7.80
CA SER A 178 -28.69 6.32 -7.73
C SER A 178 -28.32 6.27 -6.25
N SER A 179 -27.59 5.23 -5.86
CA SER A 179 -26.95 5.19 -4.55
C SER A 179 -26.05 6.42 -4.43
N MET A 180 -26.35 7.30 -3.45
CA MET A 180 -25.52 8.48 -3.24
C MET A 180 -24.17 8.04 -2.67
N PRO A 181 -23.05 8.40 -3.31
CA PRO A 181 -21.74 8.13 -2.75
C PRO A 181 -21.58 8.89 -1.43
N ARG A 182 -21.15 8.19 -0.39
CA ARG A 182 -20.80 8.78 0.90
C ARG A 182 -19.28 8.72 1.07
N THR A 183 -18.67 9.87 1.24
CA THR A 183 -17.24 9.96 1.54
C THR A 183 -17.04 10.08 3.04
N GLU A 184 -16.20 9.22 3.59
CA GLU A 184 -15.83 9.19 5.00
C GLU A 184 -14.31 9.24 5.15
N LEU A 185 -13.83 10.03 6.13
CA LEU A 185 -12.44 10.01 6.54
C LEU A 185 -12.19 8.77 7.40
N LYS A 186 -11.30 7.89 6.93
CA LYS A 186 -10.85 6.72 7.69
C LYS A 186 -9.35 6.79 7.96
N GLN A 187 -8.96 6.28 9.12
CA GLN A 187 -7.57 6.19 9.53
C GLN A 187 -7.04 4.79 9.26
N TYR A 188 -5.80 4.72 8.79
CA TYR A 188 -5.13 3.47 8.44
C TYR A 188 -3.73 3.41 9.03
N VAL A 189 -3.27 2.19 9.25
CA VAL A 189 -1.88 1.88 9.58
C VAL A 189 -1.29 0.95 8.54
N ILE A 190 0.03 1.07 8.33
CA ILE A 190 0.78 0.16 7.48
C ILE A 190 1.82 -0.53 8.35
N ASP A 191 1.80 -1.85 8.34
CA ASP A 191 2.91 -2.65 8.85
C ASP A 191 4.08 -2.58 7.85
N PHE A 192 5.14 -1.89 8.18
CA PHE A 192 6.27 -1.70 7.27
C PHE A 192 7.06 -2.98 6.97
N GLU A 193 6.94 -4.01 7.78
CA GLU A 193 7.58 -5.29 7.51
C GLU A 193 6.87 -6.06 6.38
N SER A 194 5.53 -6.15 6.45
CA SER A 194 4.71 -6.90 5.50
C SER A 194 4.10 -6.06 4.37
N GLY A 195 4.03 -4.74 4.52
CA GLY A 195 3.32 -3.85 3.62
C GLY A 195 1.80 -3.85 3.77
N LYS A 196 1.28 -4.53 4.79
CA LYS A 196 -0.15 -4.68 5.01
C LYS A 196 -0.77 -3.37 5.46
N VAL A 197 -1.82 -2.94 4.76
CA VAL A 197 -2.64 -1.79 5.14
C VAL A 197 -3.83 -2.30 5.95
N LEU A 198 -4.03 -1.75 7.15
CA LEU A 198 -5.08 -2.13 8.09
C LEU A 198 -5.83 -0.87 8.54
N GLU A 199 -7.11 -1.00 8.91
CA GLU A 199 -7.82 0.10 9.57
C GLU A 199 -7.16 0.38 10.93
N PHE A 200 -7.13 1.65 11.34
CA PHE A 200 -6.59 2.06 12.62
C PHE A 200 -7.65 1.90 13.71
N ASP A 201 -7.72 0.71 14.27
CA ASP A 201 -8.62 0.32 15.35
C ASP A 201 -7.87 -0.42 16.46
N VAL A 202 -8.60 -0.81 17.52
CA VAL A 202 -8.02 -1.48 18.69
C VAL A 202 -7.47 -2.84 18.31
N ASP A 203 -8.21 -3.63 17.54
CA ASP A 203 -7.87 -5.02 17.22
C ASP A 203 -6.61 -5.08 16.34
N ASN A 204 -6.54 -4.23 15.31
CA ASN A 204 -5.36 -4.13 14.45
C ASN A 204 -4.16 -3.54 15.20
N THR A 205 -4.39 -2.61 16.15
CA THR A 205 -3.31 -2.09 17.01
C THR A 205 -2.76 -3.20 17.90
N GLU A 206 -3.60 -4.02 18.52
CA GLU A 206 -3.16 -5.19 19.29
C GLU A 206 -2.34 -6.15 18.43
N LEU A 207 -2.84 -6.47 17.23
CA LEU A 207 -2.15 -7.35 16.28
C LEU A 207 -0.74 -6.86 15.95
N LEU A 208 -0.59 -5.56 15.69
CA LEU A 208 0.71 -4.97 15.37
C LEU A 208 1.68 -4.97 16.56
N LEU A 209 1.14 -4.71 17.77
CA LEU A 209 1.93 -4.70 19.01
C LEU A 209 2.40 -6.09 19.44
N MET A 210 1.81 -7.18 18.95
CA MET A 210 2.28 -8.56 19.25
C MET A 210 3.74 -8.80 18.89
N LYS A 211 4.32 -7.97 18.01
CA LYS A 211 5.74 -8.02 17.67
C LYS A 211 6.67 -7.53 18.81
N ASP A 212 6.14 -6.81 19.80
CA ASP A 212 6.84 -6.41 21.03
C ASP A 212 6.02 -6.89 22.23
N SER A 213 6.39 -8.05 22.77
CA SER A 213 5.63 -8.75 23.81
C SER A 213 5.33 -7.88 25.02
N GLN A 214 6.29 -7.04 25.45
CA GLN A 214 6.10 -6.18 26.61
C GLN A 214 5.06 -5.08 26.34
N LEU A 215 5.12 -4.42 25.17
CA LEU A 215 4.13 -3.40 24.81
C LEU A 215 2.75 -4.01 24.60
N TYR A 216 2.69 -5.21 24.05
CA TYR A 216 1.44 -5.95 23.88
C TYR A 216 0.80 -6.25 25.23
N GLU A 217 1.55 -6.82 26.18
CA GLU A 217 1.04 -7.13 27.52
C GLU A 217 0.55 -5.88 28.26
N GLU A 218 1.32 -4.76 28.20
CA GLU A 218 0.89 -3.48 28.76
C GLU A 218 -0.44 -3.00 28.14
N TYR A 219 -0.59 -3.13 26.82
CA TYR A 219 -1.73 -2.61 26.09
C TYR A 219 -3.00 -3.45 26.32
N VAL A 220 -2.91 -4.78 26.31
CA VAL A 220 -4.08 -5.65 26.48
C VAL A 220 -4.69 -5.57 27.87
N GLN A 221 -3.91 -5.18 28.89
CA GLN A 221 -4.42 -4.97 30.26
C GLN A 221 -5.23 -3.69 30.42
N LEU A 222 -5.20 -2.78 29.43
CA LEU A 222 -5.97 -1.54 29.48
C LEU A 222 -7.46 -1.82 29.27
N SER A 223 -8.33 -1.00 29.89
CA SER A 223 -9.76 -1.02 29.59
C SER A 223 -10.02 -0.61 28.14
N GLY A 224 -11.11 -1.09 27.52
CA GLY A 224 -11.42 -0.82 26.12
C GLY A 224 -11.42 0.68 25.75
N LYS A 225 -11.92 1.54 26.64
CA LYS A 225 -11.84 3.00 26.45
C LYS A 225 -10.40 3.49 26.40
N LYS A 226 -9.57 3.08 27.39
CA LYS A 226 -8.15 3.46 27.43
C LYS A 226 -7.37 2.92 26.21
N LYS A 227 -7.66 1.70 25.75
CA LYS A 227 -7.07 1.15 24.55
C LYS A 227 -7.31 2.07 23.36
N LYS A 228 -8.58 2.47 23.13
CA LYS A 228 -8.96 3.37 22.05
C LYS A 228 -8.27 4.73 22.15
N ASP A 229 -8.22 5.32 23.33
CA ASP A 229 -7.62 6.64 23.55
C ASP A 229 -6.08 6.63 23.38
N LEU A 230 -5.43 5.49 23.63
CA LEU A 230 -3.97 5.36 23.67
C LEU A 230 -3.38 4.65 22.45
N MET A 231 -4.17 4.21 21.47
CA MET A 231 -3.67 3.51 20.26
C MET A 231 -2.44 4.19 19.66
N PHE A 232 -2.55 5.48 19.37
CA PHE A 232 -1.47 6.24 18.74
C PHE A 232 -0.23 6.37 19.63
N VAL A 233 -0.42 6.46 20.95
CA VAL A 233 0.68 6.51 21.93
C VAL A 233 1.47 5.20 21.90
N TYR A 234 0.77 4.06 21.85
CA TYR A 234 1.42 2.74 21.80
C TYR A 234 2.13 2.48 20.47
N ILE A 235 1.55 2.89 19.34
CA ILE A 235 2.26 2.85 18.04
C ILE A 235 3.54 3.68 18.07
N ARG A 236 3.51 4.87 18.68
CA ARG A 236 4.71 5.70 18.83
C ARG A 236 5.76 5.01 19.70
N LYS A 237 5.38 4.48 20.86
CA LYS A 237 6.28 3.71 21.73
C LYS A 237 6.90 2.51 20.98
N PHE A 238 6.07 1.80 20.18
CA PHE A 238 6.54 0.68 19.38
C PHE A 238 7.62 1.13 18.39
N ASN A 239 7.41 2.19 17.64
CA ASN A 239 8.37 2.71 16.67
C ASN A 239 9.65 3.25 17.32
N GLU A 240 9.56 3.81 18.53
CA GLU A 240 10.73 4.24 19.30
C GLU A 240 11.61 3.06 19.73
N ARG A 241 11.00 1.95 20.16
CA ARG A 241 11.70 0.72 20.56
C ARG A 241 12.18 -0.11 19.37
N ASN A 242 11.45 -0.08 18.29
CA ASN A 242 11.70 -0.81 17.06
C ASN A 242 11.92 0.19 15.90
N PRO A 243 13.12 0.77 15.77
CA PRO A 243 13.39 1.76 14.74
C PRO A 243 13.39 1.14 13.35
N LEU A 244 12.82 1.88 12.39
CA LEU A 244 12.81 1.51 10.98
C LEU A 244 14.18 1.78 10.36
N TYR A 245 14.67 0.87 9.53
CA TYR A 245 15.88 1.02 8.73
C TYR A 245 15.57 0.92 7.24
N ILE A 246 16.10 1.85 6.45
CA ILE A 246 15.90 1.94 5.00
C ILE A 246 17.24 1.76 4.29
N PRO A 247 17.31 0.96 3.23
CA PRO A 247 18.52 0.80 2.43
C PRO A 247 18.80 2.08 1.62
N VAL A 248 20.07 2.49 1.61
CA VAL A 248 20.57 3.61 0.81
C VAL A 248 21.77 3.13 0.00
N GLU A 249 21.75 3.40 -1.28
CA GLU A 249 22.88 3.17 -2.19
C GLU A 249 23.94 4.25 -1.92
N LYS A 250 25.21 3.81 -1.77
CA LYS A 250 26.38 4.69 -1.72
C LYS A 250 26.98 4.88 -3.09
#